data_36a14e10dc29ae4bf8cdb4324300d075
#
_entry.id   36a14e10dc29ae4bf8cdb4324300d075
#
_cell.length_a   1.000
_cell.length_b   1.000
_cell.length_c   1.000
_cell.angle_alpha   90.00
_cell.angle_beta   90.00
_cell.angle_gamma   90.00
#
_symmetry.space_group_name_H-M   'P 1'
#
loop_
_entity.id
_entity.type
_entity.pdbx_description
1 polymer ?
#
loop_
_entity_poly.entity_id
_entity_poly.type
_entity_poly.pdbx_seq_one_letter_code
_entity_poly.pdbx_strand_id
1 'polypeptide(L)'
;MAQASERSAARVQVYLDCPSYLCDFDYLRTEITFVDYVRERTAADVHVLVTTQNTGSGGTAYTITLVGQRRFAGALDTLLYNASQVNSQDVTRQAFARILKLGLVRFAVHTNDADKISVSFAEPANAASPTVPTRDPWNSWVYSANANGNTNREKSQQFSSLRGSLNADRVTEAWKLNISANENYNESKFRLDDTTQFTSVRRSFGLNGLVVKSLTQHWSAGLHAGASSSTFLNQRRAYRINPAVEWDLFPYKESTRRQLRLEYGVGVRAFQYNDTTIFNKLSETLPFHALSVSYSQKQTWGSVGGGANASSYLNDPGKRNASVFFNTDLRLFKGFSLNFFTHYSNIADQIFLKKSASTTGDVLLQQQQQATSYSFGFFGGLRYSFGSLLNNVVNPRFGGSGGDNFFFSF
;
A
#
# COMPACT_ATOMS: atom_id res chain seq x y z
N MET A 1 51.17 -25.90 -19.75
CA MET A 1 50.03 -26.51 -19.07
C MET A 1 49.64 -25.60 -17.92
N ALA A 2 48.65 -24.75 -18.12
CA ALA A 2 48.11 -23.86 -17.09
C ALA A 2 47.08 -24.67 -16.31
N GLN A 3 47.36 -24.96 -15.06
CA GLN A 3 46.36 -25.50 -14.12
C GLN A 3 45.31 -24.43 -13.93
N ALA A 4 44.12 -24.63 -14.52
CA ALA A 4 42.90 -23.94 -14.13
C ALA A 4 42.63 -24.35 -12.68
N SER A 5 42.88 -23.42 -11.75
CA SER A 5 42.44 -23.51 -10.37
C SER A 5 40.93 -23.66 -10.41
N GLU A 6 40.41 -24.85 -10.17
CA GLU A 6 39.01 -25.11 -9.82
C GLU A 6 38.72 -24.35 -8.53
N ARG A 7 38.28 -23.12 -8.67
CA ARG A 7 37.67 -22.40 -7.54
C ARG A 7 36.43 -23.18 -7.15
N SER A 8 36.51 -23.90 -6.03
CA SER A 8 35.37 -24.47 -5.33
C SER A 8 34.23 -23.44 -5.39
N ALA A 9 33.14 -23.80 -6.06
CA ALA A 9 32.04 -22.90 -6.25
C ALA A 9 31.36 -22.67 -4.89
N ALA A 10 31.62 -21.54 -4.28
CA ALA A 10 31.00 -21.13 -3.02
C ALA A 10 29.46 -21.12 -3.14
N ARG A 11 28.76 -21.19 -2.01
CA ARG A 11 27.30 -21.05 -1.96
C ARG A 11 26.81 -19.84 -2.73
N VAL A 12 25.58 -19.92 -3.21
CA VAL A 12 24.94 -18.79 -3.93
C VAL A 12 24.73 -17.62 -2.95
N GLN A 13 25.29 -16.48 -3.28
CA GLN A 13 25.08 -15.25 -2.51
C GLN A 13 23.79 -14.58 -2.95
N VAL A 14 22.84 -14.43 -2.03
CA VAL A 14 21.48 -13.92 -2.31
C VAL A 14 21.27 -12.58 -1.61
N TYR A 15 20.88 -11.59 -2.38
CA TYR A 15 20.33 -10.35 -1.86
C TYR A 15 18.80 -10.37 -1.96
N LEU A 16 18.13 -10.32 -0.80
CA LEU A 16 16.68 -10.35 -0.73
C LEU A 16 16.14 -8.92 -0.63
N ASP A 17 15.46 -8.49 -1.68
CA ASP A 17 14.87 -7.17 -1.83
C ASP A 17 13.35 -7.26 -1.68
N CYS A 18 12.91 -7.17 -0.44
CA CYS A 18 11.51 -7.27 -0.07
C CYS A 18 11.23 -6.31 1.10
N PRO A 19 10.10 -5.58 1.09
CA PRO A 19 9.69 -4.83 2.27
C PRO A 19 9.51 -5.73 3.51
N SER A 20 10.03 -5.30 4.67
CA SER A 20 10.01 -6.11 5.91
C SER A 20 8.61 -6.49 6.40
N TYR A 21 7.61 -5.67 6.08
CA TYR A 21 6.20 -5.97 6.41
C TYR A 21 5.56 -7.05 5.50
N LEU A 22 6.25 -7.44 4.40
CA LEU A 22 5.81 -8.48 3.48
C LEU A 22 6.61 -9.77 3.62
N CYS A 23 7.88 -9.67 4.04
CA CYS A 23 8.80 -10.79 4.10
C CYS A 23 9.38 -10.92 5.51
N ASP A 24 9.16 -12.09 6.11
CA ASP A 24 9.79 -12.49 7.36
C ASP A 24 11.23 -12.94 7.08
N PHE A 25 12.19 -12.00 7.14
CA PHE A 25 13.59 -12.27 6.82
C PHE A 25 14.22 -13.34 7.71
N ASP A 26 13.90 -13.33 8.99
CA ASP A 26 14.47 -14.28 9.94
C ASP A 26 13.95 -15.68 9.69
N TYR A 27 12.66 -15.81 9.38
CA TYR A 27 12.07 -17.07 8.95
C TYR A 27 12.72 -17.58 7.65
N LEU A 28 12.89 -16.72 6.64
CA LEU A 28 13.48 -17.11 5.36
C LEU A 28 14.94 -17.56 5.53
N ARG A 29 15.74 -16.89 6.36
CA ARG A 29 17.12 -17.30 6.66
C ARG A 29 17.19 -18.63 7.38
N THR A 30 16.25 -18.90 8.27
CA THR A 30 16.16 -20.16 9.00
C THR A 30 15.72 -21.31 8.08
N GLU A 31 14.79 -21.05 7.17
CA GLU A 31 14.22 -22.04 6.28
C GLU A 31 15.05 -22.34 5.03
N ILE A 32 15.82 -21.36 4.54
CA ILE A 32 16.58 -21.47 3.29
C ILE A 32 18.07 -21.37 3.63
N THR A 33 18.65 -22.46 4.05
CA THR A 33 20.03 -22.55 4.58
C THR A 33 21.10 -22.89 3.55
N PHE A 34 20.72 -23.25 2.33
CA PHE A 34 21.65 -23.66 1.26
C PHE A 34 22.20 -22.48 0.45
N VAL A 35 21.85 -21.24 0.81
CA VAL A 35 22.39 -20.00 0.24
C VAL A 35 22.99 -19.13 1.31
N ASP A 36 23.83 -18.17 0.92
CA ASP A 36 24.37 -17.14 1.80
C ASP A 36 23.66 -15.81 1.55
N TYR A 37 23.03 -15.26 2.58
CA TYR A 37 22.38 -13.95 2.47
C TYR A 37 23.41 -12.84 2.60
N VAL A 38 23.43 -11.95 1.62
CA VAL A 38 24.32 -10.79 1.61
C VAL A 38 23.53 -9.51 1.80
N ARG A 39 24.13 -8.57 2.53
CA ARG A 39 23.56 -7.26 2.79
C ARG A 39 23.62 -6.33 1.58
N GLU A 40 24.61 -6.55 0.71
CA GLU A 40 24.86 -5.68 -0.42
C GLU A 40 24.41 -6.30 -1.73
N ARG A 41 23.58 -5.57 -2.47
CA ARG A 41 23.10 -6.01 -3.79
C ARG A 41 24.23 -6.33 -4.76
N THR A 42 25.28 -5.51 -4.78
CA THR A 42 26.41 -5.67 -5.68
C THR A 42 27.30 -6.87 -5.36
N ALA A 43 27.19 -7.42 -4.15
CA ALA A 43 27.90 -8.61 -3.73
C ALA A 43 27.11 -9.90 -4.05
N ALA A 44 25.84 -9.80 -4.37
CA ALA A 44 24.98 -10.95 -4.63
C ALA A 44 25.27 -11.61 -5.98
N ASP A 45 25.10 -12.92 -6.02
CA ASP A 45 25.02 -13.70 -7.26
C ASP A 45 23.60 -13.71 -7.81
N VAL A 46 22.60 -13.61 -6.90
CA VAL A 46 21.18 -13.53 -7.25
C VAL A 46 20.53 -12.43 -6.44
N HIS A 47 19.90 -11.50 -7.14
CA HIS A 47 19.05 -10.49 -6.55
C HIS A 47 17.59 -10.94 -6.62
N VAL A 48 16.97 -11.20 -5.50
CA VAL A 48 15.56 -11.56 -5.36
C VAL A 48 14.75 -10.29 -5.15
N LEU A 49 14.08 -9.82 -6.20
CA LEU A 49 13.21 -8.65 -6.14
C LEU A 49 11.76 -9.10 -5.97
N VAL A 50 11.14 -8.71 -4.86
CA VAL A 50 9.74 -9.03 -4.56
C VAL A 50 8.87 -7.80 -4.78
N THR A 51 7.88 -7.93 -5.65
CA THR A 51 6.84 -6.92 -5.86
C THR A 51 5.48 -7.51 -5.57
N THR A 52 4.55 -6.70 -5.11
CA THR A 52 3.20 -7.16 -4.76
C THR A 52 2.13 -6.33 -5.43
N GLN A 53 0.97 -6.96 -5.61
CA GLN A 53 -0.25 -6.33 -6.09
C GLN A 53 -1.44 -6.94 -5.35
N ASN A 54 -2.43 -6.12 -5.03
CA ASN A 54 -3.66 -6.65 -4.45
C ASN A 54 -4.44 -7.44 -5.50
N THR A 55 -4.91 -8.63 -5.11
CA THR A 55 -5.80 -9.40 -5.98
C THR A 55 -7.22 -8.88 -5.88
N GLY A 56 -8.04 -9.17 -6.89
CA GLY A 56 -9.47 -8.85 -6.87
C GLY A 56 -10.24 -9.52 -5.73
N SER A 57 -9.66 -10.56 -5.13
CA SER A 57 -10.21 -11.27 -3.97
C SER A 57 -9.70 -10.75 -2.63
N GLY A 58 -9.08 -9.56 -2.59
CA GLY A 58 -8.56 -8.96 -1.36
C GLY A 58 -7.27 -9.60 -0.83
N GLY A 59 -6.72 -10.60 -1.51
CA GLY A 59 -5.44 -11.20 -1.20
C GLY A 59 -4.27 -10.42 -1.81
N THR A 60 -3.08 -11.00 -1.75
CA THR A 60 -1.84 -10.41 -2.27
C THR A 60 -1.19 -11.33 -3.29
N ALA A 61 -1.00 -10.85 -4.51
CA ALA A 61 -0.19 -11.49 -5.52
C ALA A 61 1.27 -11.03 -5.36
N TYR A 62 2.16 -11.98 -5.10
CA TYR A 62 3.60 -11.77 -5.04
C TYR A 62 4.22 -12.12 -6.39
N THR A 63 5.01 -11.22 -6.93
CA THR A 63 5.88 -11.45 -8.08
C THR A 63 7.31 -11.47 -7.57
N ILE A 64 7.95 -12.64 -7.59
CA ILE A 64 9.31 -12.87 -7.10
C ILE A 64 10.21 -13.00 -8.32
N THR A 65 10.97 -11.96 -8.61
CA THR A 65 11.90 -11.91 -9.74
C THR A 65 13.31 -12.22 -9.26
N LEU A 66 13.91 -13.32 -9.77
CA LEU A 66 15.28 -13.70 -9.49
C LEU A 66 16.17 -13.17 -10.62
N VAL A 67 16.96 -12.16 -10.32
CA VAL A 67 17.87 -11.52 -11.27
C VAL A 67 19.28 -12.02 -11.02
N GLY A 68 19.79 -12.84 -11.92
CA GLY A 68 21.17 -13.31 -11.88
C GLY A 68 22.17 -12.17 -12.08
N GLN A 69 23.21 -12.16 -11.24
CA GLN A 69 24.30 -11.21 -11.27
C GLN A 69 25.64 -11.96 -11.25
N ARG A 70 26.74 -11.26 -11.47
CA ARG A 70 28.09 -11.81 -11.42
C ARG A 70 28.21 -13.10 -12.25
N ARG A 71 28.42 -14.25 -11.60
CA ARG A 71 28.53 -15.57 -12.27
C ARG A 71 27.22 -16.04 -12.94
N PHE A 72 26.10 -15.48 -12.56
CA PHE A 72 24.79 -15.79 -13.16
C PHE A 72 24.24 -14.63 -13.98
N ALA A 73 25.09 -13.68 -14.42
CA ALA A 73 24.67 -12.55 -15.23
C ALA A 73 23.88 -13.02 -16.48
N GLY A 74 22.74 -12.37 -16.72
CA GLY A 74 21.83 -12.73 -17.83
C GLY A 74 20.76 -13.76 -17.47
N ALA A 75 20.87 -14.47 -16.35
CA ALA A 75 19.80 -15.34 -15.88
C ALA A 75 18.68 -14.50 -15.28
N LEU A 76 17.45 -14.74 -15.72
CA LEU A 76 16.24 -14.10 -15.19
C LEU A 76 15.17 -15.17 -15.01
N ASP A 77 14.50 -15.16 -13.87
CA ASP A 77 13.35 -16.01 -13.61
C ASP A 77 12.30 -15.27 -12.82
N THR A 78 11.04 -15.63 -12.96
CA THR A 78 9.93 -14.96 -12.26
C THR A 78 8.96 -16.02 -11.76
N LEU A 79 8.74 -16.01 -10.45
CA LEU A 79 7.81 -16.88 -9.77
C LEU A 79 6.62 -16.06 -9.27
N LEU A 80 5.44 -16.63 -9.32
CA LEU A 80 4.21 -16.01 -8.86
C LEU A 80 3.66 -16.78 -7.67
N TYR A 81 3.20 -16.04 -6.66
CA TYR A 81 2.50 -16.59 -5.52
C TYR A 81 1.31 -15.72 -5.15
N ASN A 82 0.13 -16.31 -5.08
CA ASN A 82 -1.09 -15.62 -4.65
C ASN A 82 -1.44 -16.05 -3.23
N ALA A 83 -1.27 -15.14 -2.27
CA ALA A 83 -1.75 -15.32 -0.90
C ALA A 83 -3.22 -14.92 -0.81
N SER A 84 -4.04 -15.79 -0.26
CA SER A 84 -5.44 -15.46 0.03
C SER A 84 -5.52 -14.50 1.21
N GLN A 85 -6.54 -13.63 1.22
CA GLN A 85 -6.83 -12.72 2.34
C GLN A 85 -7.06 -13.47 3.68
N VAL A 86 -7.57 -14.70 3.61
CA VAL A 86 -7.85 -15.52 4.80
C VAL A 86 -6.62 -16.31 5.31
N ASN A 87 -5.50 -16.29 4.60
CA ASN A 87 -4.30 -16.95 5.05
C ASN A 87 -3.74 -16.26 6.30
N SER A 88 -3.33 -17.05 7.29
CA SER A 88 -2.52 -16.52 8.37
C SER A 88 -1.14 -16.09 7.86
N GLN A 89 -0.45 -15.25 8.61
CA GLN A 89 0.94 -14.88 8.29
C GLN A 89 1.83 -16.12 8.17
N ASP A 90 1.63 -17.11 9.02
CA ASP A 90 2.41 -18.35 9.00
C ASP A 90 2.21 -19.15 7.72
N VAL A 91 0.97 -19.34 7.27
CA VAL A 91 0.66 -19.99 5.99
C VAL A 91 1.29 -19.24 4.82
N THR A 92 1.22 -17.92 4.84
CA THR A 92 1.79 -17.08 3.79
C THR A 92 3.31 -17.17 3.74
N ARG A 93 4.01 -17.06 4.89
CA ARG A 93 5.49 -17.13 4.93
C ARG A 93 6.02 -18.51 4.57
N GLN A 94 5.33 -19.60 4.98
CA GLN A 94 5.69 -20.96 4.61
C GLN A 94 5.58 -21.18 3.09
N ALA A 95 4.47 -20.78 2.49
CA ALA A 95 4.26 -20.89 1.05
C ALA A 95 5.25 -20.04 0.26
N PHE A 96 5.53 -18.82 0.71
CA PHE A 96 6.52 -17.93 0.11
C PHE A 96 7.93 -18.55 0.17
N ALA A 97 8.35 -19.05 1.34
CA ALA A 97 9.64 -19.72 1.51
C ALA A 97 9.78 -20.93 0.60
N ARG A 98 8.72 -21.75 0.47
CA ARG A 98 8.71 -22.92 -0.43
C ARG A 98 8.94 -22.51 -1.88
N ILE A 99 8.24 -21.49 -2.36
CA ILE A 99 8.37 -21.01 -3.74
C ILE A 99 9.75 -20.40 -3.98
N LEU A 100 10.25 -19.63 -3.02
CA LEU A 100 11.60 -19.05 -3.10
C LEU A 100 12.68 -20.15 -3.10
N LYS A 101 12.54 -21.21 -2.29
CA LYS A 101 13.43 -22.40 -2.33
C LYS A 101 13.50 -22.98 -3.74
N LEU A 102 12.34 -23.19 -4.39
CA LEU A 102 12.28 -23.76 -5.74
C LEU A 102 13.02 -22.88 -6.77
N GLY A 103 12.82 -21.56 -6.72
CA GLY A 103 13.54 -20.64 -7.60
C GLY A 103 15.05 -20.62 -7.37
N LEU A 104 15.48 -20.70 -6.11
CA LEU A 104 16.90 -20.65 -5.75
C LEU A 104 17.65 -21.97 -6.05
N VAL A 105 16.95 -23.11 -6.07
CA VAL A 105 17.53 -24.39 -6.46
C VAL A 105 18.18 -24.32 -7.83
N ARG A 106 17.57 -23.64 -8.80
CA ARG A 106 18.12 -23.43 -10.15
C ARG A 106 19.55 -22.87 -10.14
N PHE A 107 19.87 -22.01 -9.19
CA PHE A 107 21.20 -21.42 -9.04
C PHE A 107 22.11 -22.30 -8.17
N ALA A 108 21.55 -22.94 -7.16
CA ALA A 108 22.28 -23.75 -6.20
C ALA A 108 22.84 -25.04 -6.82
N VAL A 109 22.21 -25.61 -7.84
CA VAL A 109 22.71 -26.79 -8.57
C VAL A 109 24.04 -26.54 -9.31
N HIS A 110 24.46 -25.29 -9.44
CA HIS A 110 25.75 -24.91 -10.01
C HIS A 110 26.82 -24.64 -8.95
N THR A 111 26.62 -25.10 -7.70
CA THR A 111 27.57 -25.00 -6.59
C THR A 111 28.02 -26.37 -6.10
N ASN A 112 29.01 -26.42 -5.21
CA ASN A 112 29.48 -27.67 -4.60
C ASN A 112 28.44 -28.33 -3.69
N ASP A 113 27.34 -27.67 -3.37
CA ASP A 113 26.25 -28.27 -2.60
C ASP A 113 25.17 -28.94 -3.49
N ALA A 114 25.39 -29.01 -4.80
CA ALA A 114 24.46 -29.60 -5.75
C ALA A 114 24.05 -31.06 -5.35
N ASP A 115 25.02 -31.87 -4.94
CA ASP A 115 24.79 -33.29 -4.55
C ASP A 115 23.97 -33.42 -3.25
N LYS A 116 23.82 -32.33 -2.47
CA LYS A 116 23.02 -32.32 -1.26
C LYS A 116 21.57 -31.89 -1.52
N ILE A 117 21.24 -31.49 -2.76
CA ILE A 117 19.93 -31.03 -3.14
C ILE A 117 19.12 -32.22 -3.65
N SER A 118 18.04 -32.53 -2.96
CA SER A 118 17.02 -33.46 -3.44
C SER A 118 15.70 -32.76 -3.61
N VAL A 119 15.06 -32.94 -4.76
CA VAL A 119 13.70 -32.42 -5.02
C VAL A 119 12.79 -33.63 -5.12
N SER A 120 11.85 -33.77 -4.19
CA SER A 120 10.86 -34.83 -4.21
C SER A 120 9.50 -34.29 -4.58
N PHE A 121 8.79 -34.98 -5.45
CA PHE A 121 7.38 -34.75 -5.72
C PHE A 121 6.58 -35.74 -4.88
N ALA A 122 5.88 -35.25 -3.87
CA ALA A 122 4.97 -36.07 -3.09
C ALA A 122 3.62 -36.12 -3.83
N GLU A 123 3.32 -37.29 -4.40
CA GLU A 123 1.94 -37.55 -4.83
C GLU A 123 1.05 -37.61 -3.58
N PRO A 124 -0.07 -36.84 -3.54
CA PRO A 124 -0.98 -36.94 -2.44
C PRO A 124 -1.55 -38.34 -2.38
N ALA A 125 -1.19 -39.11 -1.37
CA ALA A 125 -1.76 -40.44 -1.12
C ALA A 125 -3.27 -40.25 -0.92
N ASN A 126 -4.07 -40.60 -1.92
CA ASN A 126 -5.55 -40.62 -1.89
C ASN A 126 -6.27 -39.35 -1.37
N ALA A 127 -5.66 -38.21 -1.42
CA ALA A 127 -6.40 -36.99 -1.32
C ALA A 127 -7.23 -36.88 -2.61
N ALA A 128 -8.56 -37.04 -2.51
CA ALA A 128 -9.45 -36.51 -3.51
C ALA A 128 -8.92 -35.09 -3.77
N SER A 129 -8.38 -34.84 -4.98
CA SER A 129 -7.92 -33.50 -5.36
C SER A 129 -9.01 -32.55 -4.91
N PRO A 130 -8.70 -31.51 -4.11
CA PRO A 130 -9.71 -30.53 -3.83
C PRO A 130 -10.21 -30.11 -5.21
N THR A 131 -11.42 -30.52 -5.56
CA THR A 131 -12.05 -30.14 -6.82
C THR A 131 -12.12 -28.63 -6.71
N VAL A 132 -11.13 -27.95 -7.32
CA VAL A 132 -11.26 -26.52 -7.57
C VAL A 132 -12.62 -26.39 -8.25
N PRO A 133 -13.57 -25.69 -7.66
CA PRO A 133 -14.90 -25.62 -8.24
C PRO A 133 -14.72 -25.18 -9.68
N THR A 134 -15.13 -26.01 -10.64
CA THR A 134 -15.03 -25.70 -12.07
C THR A 134 -15.82 -24.43 -12.42
N ARG A 135 -16.60 -23.95 -11.47
CA ARG A 135 -17.36 -22.71 -11.55
C ARG A 135 -17.29 -21.98 -10.21
N ASP A 136 -16.80 -20.75 -10.23
CA ASP A 136 -16.82 -19.85 -9.07
C ASP A 136 -18.28 -19.43 -8.77
N PRO A 137 -18.87 -19.88 -7.66
CA PRO A 137 -20.28 -19.57 -7.31
C PRO A 137 -20.47 -18.08 -7.00
N TRP A 138 -19.41 -17.36 -6.67
CA TRP A 138 -19.40 -15.93 -6.33
C TRP A 138 -19.15 -15.03 -7.54
N ASN A 139 -18.87 -15.60 -8.72
CA ASN A 139 -18.58 -14.86 -9.95
C ASN A 139 -17.58 -13.72 -9.76
N SER A 140 -16.46 -14.05 -9.11
CA SER A 140 -15.35 -13.14 -8.76
C SER A 140 -15.72 -12.03 -7.77
N TRP A 141 -16.86 -12.10 -7.08
CA TRP A 141 -17.17 -11.19 -5.99
C TRP A 141 -16.49 -11.62 -4.70
N VAL A 142 -15.93 -10.63 -4.00
CA VAL A 142 -15.35 -10.77 -2.67
C VAL A 142 -15.94 -9.71 -1.75
N TYR A 143 -16.42 -10.15 -0.60
CA TYR A 143 -16.99 -9.28 0.42
C TYR A 143 -16.09 -9.28 1.64
N SER A 144 -15.86 -8.12 2.22
CA SER A 144 -15.14 -8.00 3.49
C SER A 144 -15.83 -7.03 4.44
N ALA A 145 -15.78 -7.36 5.73
CA ALA A 145 -16.25 -6.51 6.80
C ALA A 145 -15.14 -6.37 7.85
N ASN A 146 -14.82 -5.15 8.24
CA ASN A 146 -13.80 -4.86 9.25
C ASN A 146 -14.39 -3.93 10.30
N ALA A 147 -14.05 -4.19 11.57
CA ALA A 147 -14.36 -3.32 12.69
C ALA A 147 -13.12 -3.19 13.57
N ASN A 148 -12.72 -1.97 13.87
CA ASN A 148 -11.55 -1.67 14.68
C ASN A 148 -11.91 -0.61 15.72
N GLY A 149 -11.50 -0.83 16.96
CA GLY A 149 -11.67 0.14 18.03
C GLY A 149 -10.41 0.28 18.85
N ASN A 150 -10.12 1.49 19.27
CA ASN A 150 -9.06 1.76 20.23
C ASN A 150 -9.51 2.81 21.24
N THR A 151 -9.02 2.70 22.45
CA THR A 151 -9.21 3.70 23.49
C THR A 151 -7.90 3.89 24.24
N ASN A 152 -7.59 5.13 24.52
CA ASN A 152 -6.51 5.54 25.41
C ASN A 152 -7.10 6.44 26.48
N ARG A 153 -6.82 6.17 27.76
CA ARG A 153 -7.36 6.90 28.90
C ARG A 153 -6.28 7.27 29.88
N GLU A 154 -6.25 8.54 30.18
CA GLU A 154 -5.44 9.14 31.23
C GLU A 154 -6.35 9.90 32.18
N LYS A 155 -5.80 10.41 33.30
CA LYS A 155 -6.54 11.18 34.29
C LYS A 155 -7.18 12.45 33.68
N SER A 156 -6.43 13.13 32.80
CA SER A 156 -6.80 14.42 32.22
C SER A 156 -7.36 14.32 30.81
N GLN A 157 -7.12 13.19 30.12
CA GLN A 157 -7.63 13.02 28.75
C GLN A 157 -8.07 11.60 28.45
N GLN A 158 -9.04 11.50 27.57
CA GLN A 158 -9.51 10.23 27.03
C GLN A 158 -9.68 10.39 25.52
N PHE A 159 -9.17 9.44 24.78
CA PHE A 159 -9.39 9.29 23.36
C PHE A 159 -10.04 7.94 23.07
N SER A 160 -11.08 7.93 22.26
CA SER A 160 -11.74 6.71 21.78
C SER A 160 -12.01 6.83 20.30
N SER A 161 -11.71 5.77 19.54
CA SER A 161 -11.96 5.69 18.10
C SER A 161 -12.60 4.35 17.76
N LEU A 162 -13.65 4.40 16.96
CA LEU A 162 -14.29 3.24 16.36
C LEU A 162 -14.35 3.43 14.84
N ARG A 163 -13.94 2.41 14.09
CA ARG A 163 -13.98 2.40 12.64
C ARG A 163 -14.60 1.12 12.14
N GLY A 164 -15.54 1.23 11.23
CA GLY A 164 -16.16 0.12 10.53
C GLY A 164 -16.00 0.28 9.03
N SER A 165 -15.79 -0.81 8.30
CA SER A 165 -15.84 -0.81 6.84
C SER A 165 -16.46 -2.10 6.30
N LEU A 166 -17.21 -1.94 5.21
CA LEU A 166 -17.76 -3.01 4.39
C LEU A 166 -17.29 -2.79 2.97
N ASN A 167 -16.79 -3.84 2.32
CA ASN A 167 -16.34 -3.75 0.93
C ASN A 167 -16.92 -4.91 0.14
N ALA A 168 -17.26 -4.64 -1.12
CA ALA A 168 -17.63 -5.60 -2.13
C ALA A 168 -16.80 -5.31 -3.39
N ASP A 169 -15.93 -6.23 -3.74
CA ASP A 169 -14.99 -6.11 -4.85
C ASP A 169 -15.25 -7.19 -5.89
N ARG A 170 -15.24 -6.81 -7.15
CA ARG A 170 -15.24 -7.74 -8.27
C ARG A 170 -14.22 -7.29 -9.29
N VAL A 171 -13.23 -8.13 -9.57
CA VAL A 171 -12.19 -7.84 -10.54
C VAL A 171 -12.08 -8.99 -11.53
N THR A 172 -12.25 -8.66 -12.80
CA THR A 172 -12.06 -9.54 -13.95
C THR A 172 -11.16 -8.83 -14.96
N GLU A 173 -10.76 -9.49 -16.02
CA GLU A 173 -9.98 -8.84 -17.09
C GLU A 173 -10.74 -7.67 -17.75
N ALA A 174 -12.06 -7.79 -17.88
CA ALA A 174 -12.91 -6.80 -18.54
C ALA A 174 -13.49 -5.74 -17.61
N TRP A 175 -13.71 -6.07 -16.33
CA TRP A 175 -14.43 -5.22 -15.40
C TRP A 175 -13.76 -5.17 -14.02
N LYS A 176 -13.74 -3.97 -13.45
CA LYS A 176 -13.44 -3.74 -12.04
C LYS A 176 -14.61 -3.01 -11.39
N LEU A 177 -15.19 -3.62 -10.37
CA LEU A 177 -16.23 -3.02 -9.54
C LEU A 177 -15.73 -2.98 -8.09
N ASN A 178 -15.93 -1.87 -7.43
CA ASN A 178 -15.67 -1.70 -6.01
C ASN A 178 -16.83 -0.93 -5.40
N ILE A 179 -17.39 -1.45 -4.32
CA ILE A 179 -18.37 -0.76 -3.49
C ILE A 179 -17.83 -0.80 -2.08
N SER A 180 -17.70 0.36 -1.45
CA SER A 180 -17.18 0.46 -0.09
C SER A 180 -18.05 1.37 0.77
N ALA A 181 -18.37 0.93 1.98
CA ALA A 181 -18.98 1.75 3.01
C ALA A 181 -18.04 1.84 4.21
N ASN A 182 -17.85 3.03 4.75
CA ASN A 182 -16.99 3.24 5.91
C ASN A 182 -17.64 4.20 6.89
N GLU A 183 -17.48 3.90 8.16
CA GLU A 183 -17.91 4.72 9.30
C GLU A 183 -16.71 4.99 10.19
N ASN A 184 -16.58 6.24 10.65
CA ASN A 184 -15.56 6.62 11.62
C ASN A 184 -16.20 7.46 12.72
N TYR A 185 -15.98 7.03 13.96
CA TYR A 185 -16.36 7.74 15.17
C TYR A 185 -15.09 8.01 15.98
N ASN A 186 -14.83 9.27 16.31
CA ASN A 186 -13.72 9.66 17.16
C ASN A 186 -14.26 10.57 18.25
N GLU A 187 -13.94 10.25 19.50
CA GLU A 187 -14.28 11.04 20.68
C GLU A 187 -13.00 11.37 21.43
N SER A 188 -12.83 12.64 21.77
CA SER A 188 -11.74 13.13 22.62
C SER A 188 -12.35 13.91 23.77
N LYS A 189 -12.00 13.53 25.01
CA LYS A 189 -12.41 14.20 26.24
C LYS A 189 -11.18 14.76 26.94
N PHE A 190 -11.26 16.02 27.33
CA PHE A 190 -10.21 16.70 28.09
C PHE A 190 -10.81 17.26 29.36
N ARG A 191 -10.25 16.90 30.50
CA ARG A 191 -10.61 17.41 31.80
C ARG A 191 -9.51 18.38 32.26
N LEU A 192 -9.87 19.64 32.43
CA LEU A 192 -8.97 20.67 32.95
C LEU A 192 -8.94 20.65 34.47
N ASP A 193 -10.10 20.48 35.09
CA ASP A 193 -10.29 20.39 36.54
C ASP A 193 -11.50 19.50 36.85
N ASP A 194 -11.90 19.41 38.12
CA ASP A 194 -13.00 18.53 38.54
C ASP A 194 -14.39 18.97 38.02
N THR A 195 -14.50 20.20 37.53
CA THR A 195 -15.76 20.80 37.06
C THR A 195 -15.77 21.06 35.56
N THR A 196 -14.60 21.17 34.94
CA THR A 196 -14.46 21.60 33.55
C THR A 196 -13.99 20.46 32.66
N GLN A 197 -14.90 20.01 31.76
CA GLN A 197 -14.62 18.96 30.78
C GLN A 197 -15.01 19.44 29.37
N PHE A 198 -14.12 19.24 28.43
CA PHE A 198 -14.36 19.46 27.02
C PHE A 198 -14.50 18.11 26.29
N THR A 199 -15.51 17.98 25.45
CA THR A 199 -15.73 16.79 24.63
C THR A 199 -15.80 17.17 23.17
N SER A 200 -14.97 16.53 22.35
CA SER A 200 -14.99 16.63 20.89
C SER A 200 -15.47 15.32 20.29
N VAL A 201 -16.50 15.36 19.47
CA VAL A 201 -17.00 14.20 18.73
C VAL A 201 -16.95 14.46 17.25
N ARG A 202 -16.19 13.63 16.52
CA ARG A 202 -16.12 13.67 15.07
C ARG A 202 -16.69 12.39 14.50
N ARG A 203 -17.65 12.53 13.59
CA ARG A 203 -18.29 11.42 12.89
C ARG A 203 -18.18 11.64 11.40
N SER A 204 -17.88 10.56 10.68
CA SER A 204 -17.95 10.58 9.23
C SER A 204 -18.42 9.24 8.69
N PHE A 205 -19.23 9.31 7.67
CA PHE A 205 -19.71 8.16 6.90
C PHE A 205 -19.35 8.37 5.44
N GLY A 206 -18.99 7.31 4.75
CA GLY A 206 -18.73 7.30 3.32
C GLY A 206 -19.26 6.04 2.66
N LEU A 207 -19.96 6.21 1.55
CA LEU A 207 -20.32 5.16 0.62
C LEU A 207 -19.71 5.52 -0.73
N ASN A 208 -18.89 4.64 -1.30
CA ASN A 208 -18.25 4.85 -2.59
C ASN A 208 -18.52 3.67 -3.51
N GLY A 209 -18.73 3.98 -4.77
CA GLY A 209 -18.87 3.02 -5.85
C GLY A 209 -17.92 3.38 -6.99
N LEU A 210 -17.25 2.39 -7.53
CA LEU A 210 -16.40 2.49 -8.71
C LEU A 210 -16.76 1.36 -9.68
N VAL A 211 -17.04 1.73 -10.91
CA VAL A 211 -17.23 0.79 -12.02
C VAL A 211 -16.24 1.16 -13.10
N VAL A 212 -15.38 0.23 -13.52
CA VAL A 212 -14.43 0.44 -14.61
C VAL A 212 -14.56 -0.67 -15.62
N LYS A 213 -14.58 -0.30 -16.88
CA LYS A 213 -14.49 -1.21 -18.02
C LYS A 213 -13.13 -1.06 -18.70
N SER A 214 -12.41 -2.16 -18.83
CA SER A 214 -11.20 -2.23 -19.64
C SER A 214 -11.57 -2.16 -21.12
N LEU A 215 -11.03 -1.18 -21.84
CA LEU A 215 -11.28 -0.99 -23.27
C LEU A 215 -10.16 -1.60 -24.11
N THR A 216 -8.92 -1.33 -23.71
CA THR A 216 -7.69 -1.87 -24.33
C THR A 216 -6.63 -2.15 -23.26
N GLN A 217 -5.41 -2.48 -23.67
CA GLN A 217 -4.28 -2.62 -22.76
C GLN A 217 -3.80 -1.30 -22.12
N HIS A 218 -4.26 -0.16 -22.66
CA HIS A 218 -3.83 1.19 -22.25
C HIS A 218 -5.01 2.10 -21.87
N TRP A 219 -6.24 1.74 -22.21
CA TRP A 219 -7.40 2.59 -22.00
C TRP A 219 -8.46 1.89 -21.16
N SER A 220 -9.05 2.62 -20.25
CA SER A 220 -10.25 2.22 -19.55
C SER A 220 -11.21 3.41 -19.38
N ALA A 221 -12.48 3.11 -19.18
CA ALA A 221 -13.50 4.08 -18.85
C ALA A 221 -14.19 3.66 -17.57
N GLY A 222 -14.51 4.62 -16.73
CA GLY A 222 -15.08 4.35 -15.42
C GLY A 222 -16.08 5.37 -14.95
N LEU A 223 -16.79 5.00 -13.90
CA LEU A 223 -17.74 5.85 -13.18
C LEU A 223 -17.42 5.78 -11.70
N HIS A 224 -17.14 6.93 -11.11
CA HIS A 224 -17.10 7.11 -9.67
C HIS A 224 -18.43 7.66 -9.17
N ALA A 225 -19.00 7.06 -8.15
CA ALA A 225 -20.16 7.57 -7.44
C ALA A 225 -19.90 7.54 -5.93
N GLY A 226 -20.43 8.49 -5.19
CA GLY A 226 -20.24 8.51 -3.74
C GLY A 226 -21.27 9.33 -3.01
N ALA A 227 -21.49 8.94 -1.76
CA ALA A 227 -22.27 9.67 -0.77
C ALA A 227 -21.47 9.74 0.53
N SER A 228 -21.43 10.88 1.18
CA SER A 228 -20.71 11.04 2.44
C SER A 228 -21.38 12.02 3.38
N SER A 229 -21.02 11.94 4.65
CA SER A 229 -21.31 12.93 5.67
C SER A 229 -20.09 13.14 6.56
N SER A 230 -19.91 14.33 7.11
CA SER A 230 -18.81 14.63 8.02
C SER A 230 -19.12 15.83 8.90
N THR A 231 -19.10 15.63 10.21
CA THR A 231 -19.26 16.74 11.15
C THR A 231 -18.08 17.70 11.09
N PHE A 232 -16.86 17.17 10.85
CA PHE A 232 -15.65 17.97 10.73
C PHE A 232 -15.65 18.89 9.50
N LEU A 233 -16.16 18.38 8.36
CA LEU A 233 -16.27 19.14 7.12
C LEU A 233 -17.59 19.91 6.98
N ASN A 234 -18.37 20.06 8.05
CA ASN A 234 -19.67 20.72 8.00
C ASN A 234 -20.64 20.12 6.96
N GLN A 235 -20.43 18.88 6.54
CA GLN A 235 -21.21 18.20 5.51
C GLN A 235 -22.25 17.29 6.14
N ARG A 236 -23.53 17.67 6.09
CA ARG A 236 -24.65 16.80 6.47
C ARG A 236 -24.81 15.66 5.47
N ARG A 237 -24.74 16.01 4.17
CA ARG A 237 -24.73 15.05 3.05
C ARG A 237 -23.91 15.65 1.92
N ALA A 238 -23.10 14.83 1.29
CA ALA A 238 -22.40 15.17 0.07
C ALA A 238 -22.53 14.01 -0.91
N TYR A 239 -22.84 14.31 -2.15
CA TYR A 239 -22.96 13.33 -3.23
C TYR A 239 -22.01 13.69 -4.34
N ARG A 240 -21.47 12.67 -5.01
CA ARG A 240 -20.58 12.84 -6.17
C ARG A 240 -20.92 11.78 -7.21
N ILE A 241 -20.98 12.22 -8.45
CA ILE A 241 -20.96 11.34 -9.62
C ILE A 241 -19.95 11.88 -10.62
N ASN A 242 -19.07 11.01 -11.14
CA ASN A 242 -17.93 11.44 -11.95
C ASN A 242 -17.56 10.33 -12.96
N PRO A 243 -18.09 10.35 -14.19
CA PRO A 243 -17.52 9.59 -15.28
C PRO A 243 -16.09 10.05 -15.58
N ALA A 244 -15.22 9.10 -15.90
CA ALA A 244 -13.81 9.33 -16.14
C ALA A 244 -13.27 8.40 -17.23
N VAL A 245 -12.20 8.84 -17.89
CA VAL A 245 -11.40 8.05 -18.82
C VAL A 245 -9.98 7.98 -18.28
N GLU A 246 -9.40 6.81 -18.35
CA GLU A 246 -8.03 6.55 -17.91
C GLU A 246 -7.18 6.08 -19.09
N TRP A 247 -5.97 6.58 -19.17
CA TRP A 247 -4.95 6.13 -20.09
C TRP A 247 -3.67 5.79 -19.34
N ASP A 248 -3.10 4.62 -19.62
CA ASP A 248 -1.82 4.19 -19.08
C ASP A 248 -0.78 4.09 -20.22
N LEU A 249 0.37 4.73 -20.01
CA LEU A 249 1.48 4.70 -20.97
C LEU A 249 2.02 3.28 -21.15
N PHE A 250 2.08 2.51 -20.07
CA PHE A 250 2.54 1.13 -20.06
C PHE A 250 1.35 0.17 -20.06
N PRO A 251 1.45 -0.99 -20.72
CA PRO A 251 0.39 -2.00 -20.64
C PRO A 251 0.09 -2.38 -19.19
N TYR A 252 -1.18 -2.58 -18.83
CA TYR A 252 -1.59 -2.95 -17.46
C TYR A 252 -0.87 -4.18 -16.89
N LYS A 253 -0.38 -5.08 -17.75
CA LYS A 253 0.43 -6.24 -17.34
C LYS A 253 1.76 -5.86 -16.68
N GLU A 254 2.27 -4.66 -16.93
CA GLU A 254 3.52 -4.15 -16.38
C GLU A 254 3.33 -3.33 -15.10
N SER A 255 2.10 -3.12 -14.65
CA SER A 255 1.76 -2.24 -13.51
C SER A 255 2.45 -2.59 -12.19
N THR A 256 2.87 -3.83 -12.00
CA THR A 256 3.66 -4.25 -10.82
C THR A 256 5.08 -3.70 -10.82
N ARG A 257 5.63 -3.37 -12.00
CA ARG A 257 7.01 -2.87 -12.18
C ARG A 257 7.07 -1.42 -12.58
N ARG A 258 6.18 -0.99 -13.48
CA ARG A 258 6.09 0.39 -13.95
C ARG A 258 4.68 0.73 -14.37
N GLN A 259 4.25 1.92 -14.05
CA GLN A 259 2.96 2.47 -14.44
C GLN A 259 3.09 3.99 -14.58
N LEU A 260 2.50 4.56 -15.61
CA LEU A 260 2.22 5.98 -15.74
C LEU A 260 0.80 6.13 -16.22
N ARG A 261 -0.08 6.54 -15.31
CA ARG A 261 -1.51 6.61 -15.50
C ARG A 261 -2.00 8.06 -15.49
N LEU A 262 -2.82 8.40 -16.45
CA LEU A 262 -3.59 9.64 -16.51
C LEU A 262 -5.08 9.30 -16.43
N GLU A 263 -5.78 9.95 -15.52
CA GLU A 263 -7.24 9.84 -15.39
C GLU A 263 -7.84 11.24 -15.47
N TYR A 264 -8.79 11.44 -16.37
CA TYR A 264 -9.55 12.69 -16.47
C TYR A 264 -11.04 12.39 -16.35
N GLY A 265 -11.69 13.13 -15.47
CA GLY A 265 -13.12 13.00 -15.23
C GLY A 265 -13.82 14.34 -15.11
N VAL A 266 -15.10 14.31 -15.48
CA VAL A 266 -16.03 15.45 -15.33
C VAL A 266 -17.22 14.94 -14.54
N GLY A 267 -17.74 15.77 -13.64
CA GLY A 267 -18.83 15.30 -12.79
C GLY A 267 -19.55 16.40 -12.05
N VAL A 268 -20.39 15.98 -11.13
CA VAL A 268 -21.18 16.87 -10.27
C VAL A 268 -20.99 16.47 -8.82
N ARG A 269 -20.85 17.48 -7.95
CA ARG A 269 -20.91 17.37 -6.49
C ARG A 269 -22.10 18.14 -5.97
N ALA A 270 -22.91 17.53 -5.11
CA ALA A 270 -24.02 18.17 -4.44
C ALA A 270 -23.80 18.11 -2.93
N PHE A 271 -23.91 19.23 -2.27
CA PHE A 271 -23.67 19.40 -0.84
C PHE A 271 -24.90 19.89 -0.10
N GLN A 272 -25.12 19.33 1.08
CA GLN A 272 -26.00 19.86 2.12
C GLN A 272 -25.15 20.04 3.38
N TYR A 273 -25.12 21.26 3.90
CA TYR A 273 -24.29 21.60 5.06
C TYR A 273 -25.08 21.49 6.37
N ASN A 274 -24.39 21.25 7.49
CA ASN A 274 -25.01 21.33 8.83
C ASN A 274 -25.28 22.78 9.21
N ASP A 275 -24.29 23.67 8.98
CA ASP A 275 -24.33 25.07 9.31
C ASP A 275 -24.05 25.90 8.06
N THR A 276 -24.55 27.13 8.03
CA THR A 276 -24.30 28.10 6.94
C THR A 276 -22.79 28.25 6.70
N THR A 277 -22.38 28.14 5.46
CA THR A 277 -20.97 28.31 5.07
C THR A 277 -20.54 29.75 5.00
N ILE A 278 -19.22 30.03 4.94
CA ILE A 278 -18.66 31.39 4.73
C ILE A 278 -19.17 32.04 3.43
N PHE A 279 -19.68 31.24 2.47
CA PHE A 279 -20.30 31.72 1.23
C PHE A 279 -21.82 31.90 1.34
N ASN A 280 -22.39 31.88 2.56
CA ASN A 280 -23.82 31.98 2.85
C ASN A 280 -24.67 30.87 2.19
N LYS A 281 -24.12 29.65 2.10
CA LYS A 281 -24.80 28.48 1.54
C LYS A 281 -25.15 27.44 2.62
N LEU A 282 -26.33 26.83 2.50
CA LEU A 282 -26.74 25.64 3.23
C LEU A 282 -26.78 24.41 2.32
N SER A 283 -26.86 24.62 1.00
CA SER A 283 -26.75 23.59 -0.02
C SER A 283 -26.26 24.20 -1.31
N GLU A 284 -25.58 23.39 -2.11
CA GLU A 284 -25.17 23.78 -3.45
C GLU A 284 -24.86 22.54 -4.30
N THR A 285 -24.98 22.70 -5.61
CA THR A 285 -24.63 21.69 -6.60
C THR A 285 -23.67 22.29 -7.60
N LEU A 286 -22.52 21.64 -7.75
CA LEU A 286 -21.38 22.21 -8.46
C LEU A 286 -20.85 21.20 -9.49
N PRO A 287 -20.87 21.53 -10.79
CA PRO A 287 -20.14 20.78 -11.77
C PRO A 287 -18.63 20.96 -11.58
N PHE A 288 -17.86 19.91 -11.76
CA PHE A 288 -16.41 19.94 -11.58
C PHE A 288 -15.72 19.06 -12.61
N HIS A 289 -14.43 19.29 -12.77
CA HIS A 289 -13.54 18.38 -13.45
C HIS A 289 -12.34 18.04 -12.57
N ALA A 290 -11.71 16.91 -12.85
CA ALA A 290 -10.53 16.45 -12.14
C ALA A 290 -9.57 15.74 -13.09
N LEU A 291 -8.28 15.98 -12.89
CA LEU A 291 -7.18 15.31 -13.55
C LEU A 291 -6.31 14.65 -12.47
N SER A 292 -6.01 13.38 -12.67
CA SER A 292 -5.07 12.65 -11.83
C SER A 292 -3.96 12.06 -12.70
N VAL A 293 -2.73 12.23 -12.26
CA VAL A 293 -1.55 11.60 -12.88
C VAL A 293 -0.85 10.81 -11.79
N SER A 294 -0.53 9.56 -12.05
CA SER A 294 0.24 8.74 -11.12
C SER A 294 1.34 8.00 -11.86
N TYR A 295 2.52 8.00 -11.25
CA TYR A 295 3.69 7.30 -11.73
C TYR A 295 4.24 6.38 -10.66
N SER A 296 4.60 5.17 -11.03
CA SER A 296 5.35 4.26 -10.17
C SER A 296 6.34 3.43 -10.98
N GLN A 297 7.52 3.24 -10.43
CA GLN A 297 8.55 2.36 -11.02
C GLN A 297 9.30 1.65 -9.91
N LYS A 298 9.44 0.33 -10.04
CA LYS A 298 10.20 -0.54 -9.13
C LYS A 298 11.28 -1.26 -9.92
N GLN A 299 12.51 -1.12 -9.49
CA GLN A 299 13.69 -1.67 -10.15
C GLN A 299 14.69 -2.15 -9.11
N THR A 300 15.73 -2.83 -9.56
CA THR A 300 16.81 -3.31 -8.69
C THR A 300 17.55 -2.22 -7.92
N TRP A 301 17.55 -0.99 -8.44
CA TRP A 301 18.15 0.19 -7.76
C TRP A 301 17.23 0.83 -6.74
N GLY A 302 15.97 0.41 -6.67
CA GLY A 302 14.98 0.94 -5.74
C GLY A 302 13.63 1.20 -6.37
N SER A 303 12.85 2.07 -5.75
CA SER A 303 11.54 2.48 -6.23
C SER A 303 11.37 3.98 -6.27
N VAL A 304 10.61 4.45 -7.24
CA VAL A 304 10.16 5.84 -7.38
C VAL A 304 8.67 5.82 -7.60
N GLY A 305 7.96 6.68 -6.89
CA GLY A 305 6.54 6.88 -7.05
C GLY A 305 6.19 8.35 -6.92
N GLY A 306 5.06 8.74 -7.49
CA GLY A 306 4.56 10.08 -7.36
C GLY A 306 3.23 10.26 -8.06
N GLY A 307 2.61 11.40 -7.83
CA GLY A 307 1.37 11.75 -8.50
C GLY A 307 1.03 13.20 -8.33
N ALA A 308 0.15 13.65 -9.20
CA ALA A 308 -0.46 14.96 -9.17
C ALA A 308 -1.97 14.82 -9.36
N ASN A 309 -2.73 15.54 -8.55
CA ASN A 309 -4.17 15.63 -8.68
C ASN A 309 -4.56 17.10 -8.79
N ALA A 310 -5.44 17.44 -9.70
CA ALA A 310 -5.99 18.76 -9.83
C ALA A 310 -7.50 18.68 -10.05
N SER A 311 -8.27 19.49 -9.37
CA SER A 311 -9.71 19.61 -9.58
C SER A 311 -10.14 21.06 -9.46
N SER A 312 -11.14 21.46 -10.22
CA SER A 312 -11.79 22.74 -10.04
C SER A 312 -13.28 22.65 -10.37
N TYR A 313 -14.06 23.60 -9.83
CA TYR A 313 -15.46 23.73 -10.17
C TYR A 313 -15.61 24.53 -11.47
N LEU A 314 -16.42 24.01 -12.39
CA LEU A 314 -16.56 24.59 -13.74
C LEU A 314 -17.23 25.97 -13.73
N ASN A 315 -18.09 26.22 -12.73
CA ASN A 315 -18.78 27.50 -12.56
C ASN A 315 -17.97 28.52 -11.76
N ASP A 316 -16.89 28.13 -11.10
CA ASP A 316 -15.97 28.99 -10.36
C ASP A 316 -14.56 28.36 -10.32
N PRO A 317 -13.74 28.55 -11.37
CA PRO A 317 -12.40 27.98 -11.44
C PRO A 317 -11.43 28.46 -10.35
N GLY A 318 -11.77 29.55 -9.64
CA GLY A 318 -11.05 30.00 -8.45
C GLY A 318 -11.15 29.00 -7.29
N LYS A 319 -12.23 28.24 -7.21
CA LYS A 319 -12.43 27.16 -6.24
C LYS A 319 -11.81 25.87 -6.78
N ARG A 320 -10.54 25.70 -6.47
CA ARG A 320 -9.70 24.61 -7.01
C ARG A 320 -8.86 23.99 -5.93
N ASN A 321 -8.46 22.76 -6.19
CA ASN A 321 -7.48 22.01 -5.40
C ASN A 321 -6.45 21.41 -6.33
N ALA A 322 -5.19 21.55 -5.99
CA ALA A 322 -4.10 20.89 -6.71
C ALA A 322 -3.12 20.31 -5.69
N SER A 323 -2.78 19.05 -5.84
CA SER A 323 -1.84 18.37 -4.96
C SER A 323 -0.82 17.58 -5.76
N VAL A 324 0.41 17.54 -5.27
CA VAL A 324 1.47 16.69 -5.79
C VAL A 324 2.09 15.93 -4.63
N PHE A 325 2.48 14.70 -4.89
CA PHE A 325 3.28 13.93 -3.95
C PHE A 325 4.37 13.17 -4.70
N PHE A 326 5.46 12.93 -4.01
CA PHE A 326 6.59 12.17 -4.53
C PHE A 326 7.17 11.32 -3.41
N ASN A 327 7.51 10.09 -3.72
CA ASN A 327 8.17 9.17 -2.80
C ASN A 327 9.24 8.36 -3.53
N THR A 328 10.33 8.06 -2.84
CA THR A 328 11.39 7.24 -3.38
C THR A 328 12.13 6.48 -2.28
N ASP A 329 12.61 5.30 -2.63
CA ASP A 329 13.58 4.51 -1.89
C ASP A 329 14.67 4.09 -2.87
N LEU A 330 15.82 4.74 -2.80
CA LEU A 330 16.94 4.56 -3.74
C LEU A 330 18.14 3.94 -3.05
N ARG A 331 18.74 2.96 -3.71
CA ARG A 331 20.02 2.38 -3.36
C ARG A 331 21.09 3.00 -4.28
N LEU A 332 21.76 4.06 -3.81
CA LEU A 332 22.64 4.88 -4.62
C LEU A 332 23.98 4.20 -4.88
N PHE A 333 24.61 3.71 -3.81
CA PHE A 333 25.88 2.96 -3.91
C PHE A 333 25.98 1.99 -2.72
N LYS A 334 27.10 1.25 -2.64
CA LYS A 334 27.30 0.20 -1.65
C LYS A 334 26.98 0.67 -0.22
N GLY A 335 25.98 0.04 0.38
CA GLY A 335 25.52 0.31 1.74
C GLY A 335 24.76 1.63 1.93
N PHE A 336 24.62 2.48 0.90
CA PHE A 336 23.98 3.78 1.03
C PHE A 336 22.62 3.79 0.34
N SER A 337 21.60 4.13 1.10
CA SER A 337 20.22 4.30 0.61
C SER A 337 19.63 5.63 1.06
N LEU A 338 18.76 6.15 0.22
CA LEU A 338 17.96 7.35 0.43
C LEU A 338 16.50 6.98 0.38
N ASN A 339 15.76 7.35 1.42
CA ASN A 339 14.31 7.36 1.39
C ASN A 339 13.81 8.80 1.48
N PHE A 340 12.80 9.12 0.70
CA PHE A 340 12.28 10.47 0.61
C PHE A 340 10.79 10.43 0.30
N PHE A 341 10.04 11.26 1.01
CA PHE A 341 8.62 11.51 0.73
C PHE A 341 8.34 12.99 0.86
N THR A 342 7.61 13.54 -0.07
CA THR A 342 7.10 14.91 0.03
C THR A 342 5.70 15.00 -0.55
N HIS A 343 4.92 15.91 -0.01
CA HIS A 343 3.66 16.31 -0.60
C HIS A 343 3.48 17.81 -0.50
N TYR A 344 2.79 18.37 -1.46
CA TYR A 344 2.33 19.75 -1.46
C TYR A 344 0.90 19.81 -1.99
N SER A 345 0.05 20.59 -1.36
CA SER A 345 -1.31 20.84 -1.81
C SER A 345 -1.58 22.34 -1.79
N ASN A 346 -2.10 22.85 -2.88
CA ASN A 346 -2.70 24.18 -2.96
C ASN A 346 -4.22 24.02 -2.82
N ILE A 347 -4.83 24.70 -1.85
CA ILE A 347 -6.20 24.48 -1.40
C ILE A 347 -6.98 25.79 -1.51
N ALA A 348 -7.92 25.85 -2.42
CA ALA A 348 -8.83 26.98 -2.61
C ALA A 348 -10.30 26.51 -2.74
N ASP A 349 -10.59 25.23 -2.46
CA ASP A 349 -11.90 24.61 -2.62
C ASP A 349 -12.63 24.34 -1.29
N GLN A 350 -12.24 25.01 -0.20
CA GLN A 350 -12.86 24.83 1.13
C GLN A 350 -14.22 25.55 1.22
N ILE A 351 -15.17 25.15 0.38
CA ILE A 351 -16.52 25.77 0.30
C ILE A 351 -17.40 25.44 1.50
N PHE A 352 -17.04 24.45 2.29
CA PHE A 352 -17.80 23.91 3.42
C PHE A 352 -17.49 24.59 4.76
N LEU A 353 -16.54 25.52 4.82
CA LEU A 353 -16.16 26.18 6.06
C LEU A 353 -17.37 26.90 6.67
N LYS A 354 -17.57 26.73 7.98
CA LYS A 354 -18.67 27.41 8.72
C LYS A 354 -18.47 28.91 8.78
N LYS A 355 -19.55 29.63 8.66
CA LYS A 355 -19.57 31.11 8.80
C LYS A 355 -19.38 31.54 10.25
N SER A 356 -19.84 30.74 11.22
CA SER A 356 -19.65 31.03 12.64
C SER A 356 -18.18 31.02 13.01
N ALA A 357 -17.77 32.01 13.80
CA ALA A 357 -16.40 32.03 14.30
C ALA A 357 -16.11 30.78 15.13
N SER A 358 -14.93 30.17 14.90
CA SER A 358 -14.45 29.07 15.71
C SER A 358 -14.11 29.57 17.10
N THR A 359 -14.56 28.86 18.13
CA THR A 359 -14.09 29.11 19.50
C THR A 359 -12.68 28.59 19.67
N THR A 360 -11.95 29.06 20.66
CA THR A 360 -10.61 28.48 21.00
C THR A 360 -10.71 26.98 21.27
N GLY A 361 -11.81 26.54 21.89
CA GLY A 361 -12.08 25.11 22.11
C GLY A 361 -12.24 24.33 20.81
N ASP A 362 -13.00 24.85 19.82
CA ASP A 362 -13.18 24.20 18.53
C ASP A 362 -11.86 24.02 17.78
N VAL A 363 -10.97 25.02 17.86
CA VAL A 363 -9.65 24.98 17.22
C VAL A 363 -8.75 23.95 17.91
N LEU A 364 -8.60 24.04 19.22
CA LEU A 364 -7.73 23.15 20.01
C LEU A 364 -8.19 21.69 19.95
N LEU A 365 -9.49 21.45 19.95
CA LEU A 365 -10.08 20.12 19.87
C LEU A 365 -10.28 19.63 18.43
N GLN A 366 -9.88 20.42 17.43
CA GLN A 366 -10.04 20.08 16.01
C GLN A 366 -11.49 19.65 15.66
N GLN A 367 -12.49 20.31 16.20
CA GLN A 367 -13.90 19.97 15.98
C GLN A 367 -14.37 20.30 14.57
N GLN A 368 -13.73 21.25 13.91
CA GLN A 368 -14.04 21.70 12.56
C GLN A 368 -12.77 22.01 11.76
N GLN A 369 -12.89 21.90 10.43
CA GLN A 369 -11.84 22.26 9.50
C GLN A 369 -11.55 23.75 9.58
N GLN A 370 -10.27 24.11 9.71
CA GLN A 370 -9.81 25.49 9.63
C GLN A 370 -9.49 25.88 8.18
N ALA A 371 -9.60 27.18 7.89
CA ALA A 371 -9.18 27.71 6.60
C ALA A 371 -7.67 27.51 6.41
N THR A 372 -7.30 26.98 5.27
CA THR A 372 -5.91 26.82 4.86
C THR A 372 -5.78 26.98 3.35
N SER A 373 -4.72 27.62 2.89
CA SER A 373 -4.45 27.79 1.47
C SER A 373 -3.45 26.78 0.91
N TYR A 374 -2.70 26.12 1.79
CA TYR A 374 -1.74 25.09 1.38
C TYR A 374 -1.48 24.10 2.50
N SER A 375 -0.97 22.97 2.10
CA SER A 375 -0.38 21.95 3.00
C SER A 375 0.92 21.47 2.38
N PHE A 376 1.96 21.37 3.21
CA PHE A 376 3.26 20.85 2.79
C PHE A 376 3.76 19.86 3.84
N GLY A 377 4.30 18.75 3.38
CA GLY A 377 4.96 17.81 4.24
C GLY A 377 6.17 17.21 3.54
N PHE A 378 7.19 16.98 4.33
CA PHE A 378 8.46 16.41 3.90
C PHE A 378 8.92 15.39 4.94
N PHE A 379 9.38 14.26 4.44
CA PHE A 379 10.11 13.27 5.22
C PHE A 379 11.29 12.78 4.38
N GLY A 380 12.50 12.77 4.96
CA GLY A 380 13.68 12.28 4.28
C GLY A 380 14.62 11.58 5.23
N GLY A 381 15.22 10.49 4.79
CA GLY A 381 16.17 9.71 5.56
C GLY A 381 17.31 9.18 4.69
N LEU A 382 18.49 9.18 5.26
CA LEU A 382 19.68 8.56 4.71
C LEU A 382 20.03 7.37 5.57
N ARG A 383 20.35 6.26 4.94
CA ARG A 383 20.86 5.08 5.64
C ARG A 383 22.17 4.64 5.02
N TYR A 384 23.18 4.55 5.87
CA TYR A 384 24.47 3.98 5.48
C TYR A 384 24.78 2.75 6.34
N SER A 385 24.97 1.61 5.68
CA SER A 385 25.26 0.33 6.32
C SER A 385 26.61 -0.20 5.84
N PHE A 386 27.51 -0.51 6.76
CA PHE A 386 28.85 -1.03 6.45
C PHE A 386 29.20 -2.19 7.39
N GLY A 387 30.28 -2.90 7.14
CA GLY A 387 30.76 -4.04 7.94
C GLY A 387 30.53 -5.38 7.22
N SER A 388 30.20 -6.45 7.95
CA SER A 388 30.07 -7.79 7.40
C SER A 388 29.07 -7.85 6.23
N LEU A 389 29.43 -8.57 5.17
CA LEU A 389 28.57 -8.80 4.02
C LEU A 389 27.53 -9.90 4.30
N LEU A 390 27.93 -10.94 5.04
CA LEU A 390 27.09 -12.10 5.31
C LEU A 390 26.08 -11.80 6.43
N ASN A 391 24.86 -12.26 6.27
CA ASN A 391 23.74 -12.02 7.17
C ASN A 391 22.86 -13.29 7.31
N ASN A 392 23.50 -14.45 7.57
CA ASN A 392 22.84 -15.74 7.64
C ASN A 392 22.32 -16.08 9.04
N VAL A 393 22.95 -15.53 10.08
CA VAL A 393 22.66 -15.93 11.46
C VAL A 393 21.47 -15.19 12.00
N VAL A 394 20.47 -15.93 12.49
CA VAL A 394 19.31 -15.40 13.23
C VAL A 394 19.52 -15.65 14.72
N ASN A 395 19.48 -14.62 15.52
CA ASN A 395 19.57 -14.70 16.98
C ASN A 395 18.47 -13.85 17.63
N PRO A 396 17.35 -14.46 18.02
CA PRO A 396 16.22 -13.73 18.61
C PRO A 396 16.38 -13.44 20.11
N ARG A 397 17.53 -13.75 20.72
CA ARG A 397 17.75 -13.52 22.15
C ARG A 397 17.69 -12.02 22.47
N PHE A 398 17.04 -11.66 23.56
CA PHE A 398 16.77 -10.26 23.98
C PHE A 398 15.99 -9.43 22.95
N GLY A 399 15.16 -10.07 22.12
CA GLY A 399 14.39 -9.46 21.03
C GLY A 399 15.07 -9.66 19.68
N GLY A 400 14.29 -10.11 18.69
CA GLY A 400 14.75 -10.31 17.31
C GLY A 400 14.91 -8.99 16.56
N SER A 401 15.69 -8.99 15.49
CA SER A 401 15.85 -7.86 14.58
C SER A 401 14.61 -7.60 13.68
N GLY A 402 13.59 -8.43 13.77
CA GLY A 402 12.34 -8.36 13.01
C GLY A 402 11.15 -8.01 13.91
N GLY A 403 10.79 -6.76 13.98
CA GLY A 403 9.44 -6.22 14.11
C GLY A 403 8.56 -6.51 15.33
N ASP A 404 8.85 -7.49 16.16
CA ASP A 404 8.03 -7.81 17.35
C ASP A 404 8.53 -7.05 18.58
N ASN A 405 8.69 -5.75 18.46
CA ASN A 405 8.90 -4.90 19.61
C ASN A 405 7.55 -4.66 20.30
N PHE A 406 7.18 -5.50 21.25
CA PHE A 406 6.23 -5.12 22.27
C PHE A 406 6.87 -4.01 23.12
N PHE A 407 6.61 -2.77 22.74
CA PHE A 407 6.92 -1.64 23.61
C PHE A 407 5.94 -1.64 24.79
N PHE A 408 6.36 -2.15 25.92
CA PHE A 408 5.77 -1.71 27.17
C PHE A 408 6.43 -0.36 27.51
N SER A 409 5.73 0.73 27.20
CA SER A 409 6.04 2.04 27.77
C SER A 409 5.46 2.05 29.19
N PHE A 410 6.33 2.13 30.20
CA PHE A 410 5.92 2.39 31.58
C PHE A 410 5.75 3.88 31.81
#